data_bcd9740fc4c2d5d89165300dbec5d9e1
#
_entry.id   bcd9740fc4c2d5d89165300dbec5d9e1
#
_cell.length_a   1.000
_cell.length_b   1.000
_cell.length_c   1.000
_cell.angle_alpha   90.00
_cell.angle_beta   90.00
_cell.angle_gamma   90.00
#
_symmetry.space_group_name_H-M   'P 1'
#
loop_
_entity.id
_entity.type
_entity.pdbx_description
1 polymer ?
#
loop_
_entity_poly.entity_id
_entity_poly.type
_entity_poly.pdbx_seq_one_letter_code
_entity_poly.pdbx_strand_id
1 'polypeptide(L)'
;MKIEMDKDFRGNTYIIQTEDVLLKFSGGFADLANEIPNTLNTRFATASMGKTFVAVGILQLIEAGKLKFEDTLGDILDINLKSIDPGVTVEQLLNHTSGVPDYFDESVMDDYEALWTDYPNYRIRHNKDMLPLFIDEPMMYPKGERFQYNNSGYVLLALIVEKITGVDFDIYLKRNVFDPCGMDSTGYFEFDKLPAKCANNYIYCPDTKDYRTNIYSVGAKGTGDGGAFVTVEDIVKFWKGLIGHKLLSEKMVSAMFSKQSGDGKDPEEGYYGYGVWIIDNRDGQDYVYMQGIDDGVSAISEYNPNNGMITVMLSNYGDNVWSRMRKVRKEMY
;
A
#
# COMPACT_ATOMS: atom_id res chain seq x y z
N MET A 1 -13.80 -27.92 3.40
CA MET A 1 -14.09 -26.89 4.42
C MET A 1 -14.70 -25.71 3.69
N LYS A 2 -15.74 -25.05 4.23
CA LYS A 2 -16.41 -23.94 3.56
C LYS A 2 -16.09 -22.66 4.32
N ILE A 3 -15.27 -21.80 3.75
CA ILE A 3 -14.99 -20.47 4.32
C ILE A 3 -16.22 -19.60 4.05
N GLU A 4 -16.74 -18.94 5.08
CA GLU A 4 -17.87 -18.04 4.94
C GLU A 4 -17.48 -16.64 5.42
N MET A 5 -17.79 -15.63 4.59
CA MET A 5 -17.65 -14.22 5.00
C MET A 5 -18.84 -13.78 5.84
N ASP A 6 -18.58 -12.90 6.79
CA ASP A 6 -19.65 -12.26 7.55
C ASP A 6 -20.55 -11.45 6.61
N LYS A 7 -21.87 -11.63 6.72
CA LYS A 7 -22.84 -11.00 5.81
C LYS A 7 -22.88 -9.48 5.91
N ASP A 8 -22.35 -8.92 7.00
CA ASP A 8 -22.24 -7.49 7.26
C ASP A 8 -20.94 -6.86 6.72
N PHE A 9 -20.03 -7.66 6.15
CA PHE A 9 -18.82 -7.13 5.53
C PHE A 9 -19.14 -6.32 4.27
N ARG A 10 -18.66 -5.09 4.22
CA ARG A 10 -18.87 -4.15 3.11
C ARG A 10 -17.56 -3.99 2.34
N GLY A 11 -17.45 -4.68 1.24
CA GLY A 11 -16.25 -4.77 0.44
C GLY A 11 -16.18 -6.08 -0.32
N ASN A 12 -14.98 -6.39 -0.81
CA ASN A 12 -14.72 -7.61 -1.57
C ASN A 12 -13.70 -8.49 -0.89
N THR A 13 -13.88 -9.81 -1.02
CA THR A 13 -12.89 -10.82 -0.61
C THR A 13 -12.63 -11.80 -1.74
N TYR A 14 -11.36 -12.17 -1.92
CA TYR A 14 -10.94 -13.24 -2.81
C TYR A 14 -9.90 -14.11 -2.09
N ILE A 15 -10.19 -15.40 -1.98
CA ILE A 15 -9.28 -16.40 -1.41
C ILE A 15 -9.05 -17.48 -2.46
N ILE A 16 -7.78 -17.72 -2.76
CA ILE A 16 -7.35 -18.73 -3.71
C ILE A 16 -6.14 -19.48 -3.13
N GLN A 17 -6.10 -20.79 -3.33
CA GLN A 17 -4.94 -21.62 -3.01
C GLN A 17 -4.42 -22.25 -4.30
N THR A 18 -3.22 -21.87 -4.70
CA THR A 18 -2.67 -22.21 -6.02
C THR A 18 -3.63 -21.81 -7.16
N GLU A 19 -4.40 -22.74 -7.75
CA GLU A 19 -5.41 -22.46 -8.78
C GLU A 19 -6.86 -22.65 -8.29
N ASP A 20 -7.04 -23.17 -7.08
CA ASP A 20 -8.36 -23.47 -6.53
C ASP A 20 -8.96 -22.23 -5.84
N VAL A 21 -10.05 -21.72 -6.39
CA VAL A 21 -10.81 -20.61 -5.79
C VAL A 21 -11.60 -21.12 -4.61
N LEU A 22 -11.25 -20.69 -3.40
CA LEU A 22 -11.91 -21.10 -2.17
C LEU A 22 -13.08 -20.18 -1.81
N LEU A 23 -12.93 -18.86 -2.09
CA LEU A 23 -13.98 -17.87 -1.83
C LEU A 23 -13.89 -16.69 -2.78
N LYS A 24 -15.04 -16.24 -3.28
CA LYS A 24 -15.28 -14.90 -3.83
C LYS A 24 -16.49 -14.31 -3.17
N PHE A 25 -16.36 -13.11 -2.63
CA PHE A 25 -17.44 -12.40 -1.93
C PHE A 25 -17.46 -10.93 -2.33
N SER A 26 -18.66 -10.36 -2.42
CA SER A 26 -18.89 -8.92 -2.55
C SER A 26 -20.08 -8.53 -1.67
N GLY A 27 -19.93 -7.45 -0.87
CA GLY A 27 -20.97 -6.93 0.00
C GLY A 27 -20.95 -5.40 0.09
N GLY A 28 -22.05 -4.79 0.50
CA GLY A 28 -22.22 -3.35 0.58
C GLY A 28 -22.32 -2.65 -0.78
N PHE A 29 -22.23 -1.33 -0.77
CA PHE A 29 -22.41 -0.46 -1.93
C PHE A 29 -21.11 0.21 -2.32
N ALA A 30 -20.81 0.24 -3.62
CA ALA A 30 -19.76 1.07 -4.21
C ALA A 30 -20.19 2.55 -4.24
N ASP A 31 -21.47 2.80 -4.44
CA ASP A 31 -22.09 4.13 -4.34
C ASP A 31 -23.37 4.01 -3.53
N LEU A 32 -23.31 4.49 -2.28
CA LEU A 32 -24.41 4.37 -1.33
C LEU A 32 -25.62 5.23 -1.75
N ALA A 33 -25.35 6.45 -2.25
CA ALA A 33 -26.44 7.38 -2.61
C ALA A 33 -27.25 6.91 -3.82
N ASN A 34 -26.61 6.20 -4.75
CA ASN A 34 -27.23 5.64 -5.95
C ASN A 34 -27.56 4.13 -5.81
N GLU A 35 -27.36 3.55 -4.62
CA GLU A 35 -27.57 2.14 -4.32
C GLU A 35 -26.85 1.18 -5.30
N ILE A 36 -25.66 1.59 -5.80
CA ILE A 36 -24.86 0.75 -6.69
C ILE A 36 -24.07 -0.27 -5.85
N PRO A 37 -24.35 -1.57 -5.94
CA PRO A 37 -23.68 -2.55 -5.11
C PRO A 37 -22.21 -2.73 -5.49
N ASN A 38 -21.39 -3.16 -4.54
CA ASN A 38 -20.08 -3.70 -4.82
C ASN A 38 -20.20 -5.00 -5.65
N THR A 39 -19.27 -5.17 -6.57
CA THR A 39 -19.12 -6.37 -7.39
C THR A 39 -17.65 -6.78 -7.41
N LEU A 40 -17.32 -7.99 -7.84
CA LEU A 40 -15.91 -8.43 -7.97
C LEU A 40 -15.08 -7.53 -8.89
N ASN A 41 -15.74 -6.77 -9.79
CA ASN A 41 -15.08 -5.80 -10.67
C ASN A 41 -15.00 -4.38 -10.08
N THR A 42 -15.46 -4.16 -8.85
CA THR A 42 -15.35 -2.87 -8.18
C THR A 42 -13.89 -2.59 -7.84
N ARG A 43 -13.43 -1.39 -8.16
CA ARG A 43 -12.10 -0.88 -7.81
C ARG A 43 -12.17 -0.21 -6.44
N PHE A 44 -11.31 -0.63 -5.55
CA PHE A 44 -11.18 -0.08 -4.19
C PHE A 44 -9.88 0.69 -4.05
N ALA A 45 -9.90 1.80 -3.33
CA ALA A 45 -8.69 2.45 -2.86
C ALA A 45 -7.93 1.51 -1.91
N THR A 46 -6.60 1.57 -1.93
CA THR A 46 -5.72 0.64 -1.21
C THR A 46 -4.99 1.26 -0.03
N ALA A 47 -5.06 2.61 0.12
CA ALA A 47 -4.23 3.29 1.10
C ALA A 47 -2.75 2.83 0.99
N SER A 48 -2.07 2.62 2.11
CA SER A 48 -0.65 2.23 2.19
C SER A 48 -0.27 0.90 1.52
N MET A 49 -1.23 0.04 1.14
CA MET A 49 -0.92 -1.16 0.34
C MET A 49 -0.21 -0.80 -0.98
N GLY A 50 -0.43 0.42 -1.50
CA GLY A 50 0.25 0.94 -2.69
C GLY A 50 1.77 1.01 -2.58
N LYS A 51 2.33 1.09 -1.36
CA LYS A 51 3.78 1.09 -1.12
C LYS A 51 4.48 -0.14 -1.71
N THR A 52 3.81 -1.29 -1.67
CA THR A 52 4.36 -2.53 -2.25
C THR A 52 4.61 -2.39 -3.75
N PHE A 53 3.74 -1.70 -4.49
CA PHE A 53 3.94 -1.49 -5.92
C PHE A 53 5.14 -0.57 -6.19
N VAL A 54 5.32 0.48 -5.39
CA VAL A 54 6.47 1.38 -5.48
C VAL A 54 7.76 0.63 -5.18
N ALA A 55 7.77 -0.20 -4.12
CA ALA A 55 8.92 -1.03 -3.78
C ALA A 55 9.31 -1.96 -4.95
N VAL A 56 8.33 -2.64 -5.58
CA VAL A 56 8.61 -3.46 -6.78
C VAL A 56 9.21 -2.61 -7.90
N GLY A 57 8.69 -1.41 -8.15
CA GLY A 57 9.26 -0.49 -9.15
C GLY A 57 10.71 -0.10 -8.87
N ILE A 58 11.05 0.20 -7.62
CA ILE A 58 12.44 0.49 -7.19
C ILE A 58 13.32 -0.76 -7.37
N LEU A 59 12.86 -1.93 -6.93
CA LEU A 59 13.63 -3.18 -7.06
C LEU A 59 13.88 -3.55 -8.52
N GLN A 60 12.94 -3.28 -9.43
CA GLN A 60 13.15 -3.42 -10.88
C GLN A 60 14.26 -2.50 -11.40
N LEU A 61 14.33 -1.24 -10.93
CA LEU A 61 15.39 -0.31 -11.30
C LEU A 61 16.75 -0.78 -10.78
N ILE A 62 16.79 -1.39 -9.59
CA ILE A 62 18.01 -1.97 -9.02
C ILE A 62 18.46 -3.19 -9.84
N GLU A 63 17.56 -4.11 -10.19
CA GLU A 63 17.88 -5.26 -11.05
C GLU A 63 18.37 -4.85 -12.44
N ALA A 64 17.81 -3.76 -12.97
CA ALA A 64 18.24 -3.20 -14.25
C ALA A 64 19.58 -2.43 -14.17
N GLY A 65 20.22 -2.35 -12.99
CA GLY A 65 21.47 -1.62 -12.76
C GLY A 65 21.38 -0.11 -12.91
N LYS A 66 20.15 0.43 -12.87
CA LYS A 66 19.88 1.88 -12.95
C LYS A 66 19.89 2.57 -11.58
N LEU A 67 19.85 1.80 -10.52
CA LEU A 67 19.79 2.21 -9.14
C LEU A 67 20.50 1.16 -8.29
N LYS A 68 21.01 1.55 -7.10
CA LYS A 68 21.58 0.64 -6.11
C LYS A 68 20.92 0.88 -4.76
N PHE A 69 20.97 -0.10 -3.87
CA PHE A 69 20.49 0.03 -2.51
C PHE A 69 21.22 1.14 -1.73
N GLU A 70 22.52 1.31 -2.01
CA GLU A 70 23.41 2.26 -1.34
C GLU A 70 23.36 3.68 -1.94
N ASP A 71 22.72 3.86 -3.09
CA ASP A 71 22.58 5.20 -3.70
C ASP A 71 21.80 6.12 -2.76
N THR A 72 22.24 7.38 -2.66
CA THR A 72 21.71 8.32 -1.66
C THR A 72 20.74 9.33 -2.27
N LEU A 73 19.88 9.92 -1.43
CA LEU A 73 18.98 10.99 -1.87
C LEU A 73 19.73 12.14 -2.52
N GLY A 74 20.88 12.53 -1.95
CA GLY A 74 21.70 13.63 -2.47
C GLY A 74 22.34 13.34 -3.82
N ASP A 75 22.61 12.07 -4.13
CA ASP A 75 23.16 11.66 -5.43
C ASP A 75 22.09 11.59 -6.53
N ILE A 76 20.82 11.34 -6.15
CA ILE A 76 19.74 11.05 -7.09
C ILE A 76 18.85 12.26 -7.36
N LEU A 77 18.40 12.96 -6.29
CA LEU A 77 17.35 13.97 -6.39
C LEU A 77 17.93 15.38 -6.54
N ASP A 78 17.60 16.06 -7.63
CA ASP A 78 17.97 17.48 -7.86
C ASP A 78 16.98 18.42 -7.16
N ILE A 79 16.72 18.21 -5.86
CA ILE A 79 15.87 19.06 -5.05
C ILE A 79 16.63 19.55 -3.83
N ASN A 80 16.23 20.70 -3.29
CA ASN A 80 16.76 21.15 -2.02
C ASN A 80 16.17 20.30 -0.89
N LEU A 81 16.94 19.36 -0.36
CA LEU A 81 16.52 18.44 0.71
C LEU A 81 16.36 19.11 2.08
N LYS A 82 16.79 20.40 2.21
CA LYS A 82 16.68 21.21 3.42
C LYS A 82 17.25 20.51 4.67
N SER A 83 16.37 20.06 5.59
CA SER A 83 16.77 19.36 6.82
C SER A 83 16.92 17.85 6.67
N ILE A 84 16.52 17.28 5.55
CA ILE A 84 16.69 15.84 5.28
C ILE A 84 18.18 15.55 5.00
N ASP A 85 18.75 14.58 5.71
CA ASP A 85 20.12 14.12 5.48
C ASP A 85 20.28 13.59 4.05
N PRO A 86 21.09 14.23 3.18
CA PRO A 86 21.27 13.80 1.80
C PRO A 86 21.92 12.41 1.66
N GLY A 87 22.54 11.89 2.72
CA GLY A 87 23.12 10.56 2.76
C GLY A 87 22.12 9.44 3.13
N VAL A 88 20.83 9.71 3.23
CA VAL A 88 19.80 8.66 3.34
C VAL A 88 19.80 7.80 2.09
N THR A 89 19.86 6.49 2.24
CA THR A 89 19.95 5.53 1.13
C THR A 89 18.58 5.03 0.66
N VAL A 90 18.53 4.53 -0.56
CA VAL A 90 17.33 3.87 -1.13
C VAL A 90 16.88 2.72 -0.25
N GLU A 91 17.80 1.90 0.27
CA GLU A 91 17.49 0.80 1.17
C GLU A 91 16.81 1.27 2.46
N GLN A 92 17.34 2.34 3.07
CA GLN A 92 16.77 2.89 4.30
C GLN A 92 15.35 3.45 4.11
N LEU A 93 15.02 3.94 2.91
CA LEU A 93 13.65 4.32 2.57
C LEU A 93 12.75 3.09 2.38
N LEU A 94 13.23 2.06 1.66
CA LEU A 94 12.49 0.83 1.39
C LEU A 94 12.10 0.07 2.65
N ASN A 95 12.97 0.06 3.67
CA ASN A 95 12.80 -0.72 4.90
C ASN A 95 12.45 0.12 6.13
N HIS A 96 12.07 1.40 5.94
CA HIS A 96 11.64 2.31 7.01
C HIS A 96 12.69 2.56 8.11
N THR A 97 13.98 2.62 7.75
CA THR A 97 15.05 2.98 8.69
C THR A 97 15.71 4.33 8.39
N SER A 98 15.10 5.12 7.51
CA SER A 98 15.67 6.36 7.00
C SER A 98 15.74 7.50 8.02
N GLY A 99 14.80 7.57 8.96
CA GLY A 99 14.65 8.69 9.89
C GLY A 99 14.21 10.01 9.24
N VAL A 100 13.82 10.02 7.96
CA VAL A 100 13.27 11.23 7.32
C VAL A 100 12.01 11.69 8.03
N PRO A 101 11.74 13.01 8.09
CA PRO A 101 10.52 13.51 8.71
C PRO A 101 9.28 12.91 8.03
N ASP A 102 8.33 12.45 8.82
CA ASP A 102 7.07 11.93 8.28
C ASP A 102 5.97 12.99 8.32
N TYR A 103 5.27 13.16 7.20
CA TYR A 103 4.15 14.10 7.13
C TYR A 103 2.97 13.65 7.98
N PHE A 104 2.88 12.36 8.27
CA PHE A 104 1.90 11.75 9.17
C PHE A 104 2.55 10.60 9.94
N ASP A 105 3.08 10.90 11.12
CA ASP A 105 3.65 9.90 12.04
C ASP A 105 2.53 9.20 12.81
N GLU A 106 2.14 8.01 12.35
CA GLU A 106 1.06 7.20 12.93
C GLU A 106 1.30 6.81 14.41
N SER A 107 2.54 6.96 14.92
CA SER A 107 2.85 6.68 16.32
C SER A 107 2.39 7.79 17.28
N VAL A 108 2.14 8.99 16.78
CA VAL A 108 1.81 10.20 17.57
C VAL A 108 0.66 11.03 16.99
N MET A 109 0.23 10.76 15.77
CA MET A 109 -0.85 11.46 15.05
C MET A 109 -2.00 10.49 14.78
N ASP A 110 -3.23 10.92 15.02
CA ASP A 110 -4.44 10.12 14.84
C ASP A 110 -5.51 10.82 13.97
N ASP A 111 -5.31 12.11 13.64
CA ASP A 111 -6.22 12.90 12.79
C ASP A 111 -5.57 13.21 11.44
N TYR A 112 -5.84 12.36 10.45
CA TYR A 112 -5.33 12.54 9.09
C TYR A 112 -5.96 13.75 8.38
N GLU A 113 -7.20 14.11 8.71
CA GLU A 113 -7.90 15.27 8.10
C GLU A 113 -7.26 16.60 8.53
N ALA A 114 -6.61 16.65 9.69
CA ALA A 114 -5.93 17.84 10.18
C ALA A 114 -4.81 18.33 9.23
N LEU A 115 -4.20 17.42 8.46
CA LEU A 115 -3.19 17.76 7.45
C LEU A 115 -3.71 18.74 6.40
N TRP A 116 -5.00 18.67 6.08
CA TRP A 116 -5.62 19.41 5.00
C TRP A 116 -6.18 20.77 5.42
N THR A 117 -6.04 21.14 6.69
CA THR A 117 -6.51 22.43 7.20
C THR A 117 -5.72 23.59 6.59
N ASP A 118 -4.39 23.50 6.59
CA ASP A 118 -3.51 24.55 6.09
C ASP A 118 -2.99 24.25 4.66
N TYR A 119 -3.02 22.98 4.25
CA TYR A 119 -2.59 22.56 2.92
C TYR A 119 -3.71 21.79 2.20
N PRO A 120 -4.52 22.47 1.35
CA PRO A 120 -5.71 21.85 0.77
C PRO A 120 -5.41 20.57 -0.03
N ASN A 121 -6.12 19.50 0.29
CA ASN A 121 -5.94 18.17 -0.28
C ASN A 121 -6.07 18.10 -1.81
N TYR A 122 -6.86 18.98 -2.43
CA TYR A 122 -7.02 19.04 -3.89
C TYR A 122 -5.72 19.43 -4.63
N ARG A 123 -4.73 19.96 -3.93
CA ARG A 123 -3.40 20.27 -4.49
C ARG A 123 -2.53 19.03 -4.67
N ILE A 124 -2.80 17.95 -3.95
CA ILE A 124 -2.01 16.71 -4.01
C ILE A 124 -2.40 15.92 -5.25
N ARG A 125 -1.62 16.05 -6.32
CA ARG A 125 -1.79 15.32 -7.59
C ARG A 125 -0.50 14.66 -8.08
N HIS A 126 0.65 15.06 -7.54
CA HIS A 126 1.98 14.55 -7.85
C HIS A 126 2.77 14.34 -6.56
N ASN A 127 3.77 13.45 -6.57
CA ASN A 127 4.62 13.21 -5.39
C ASN A 127 5.28 14.49 -4.86
N LYS A 128 5.73 15.39 -5.74
CA LYS A 128 6.33 16.66 -5.34
C LYS A 128 5.38 17.57 -4.54
N ASP A 129 4.06 17.40 -4.70
CA ASP A 129 3.07 18.22 -3.99
C ASP A 129 3.00 17.82 -2.50
N MET A 130 3.53 16.65 -2.12
CA MET A 130 3.65 16.21 -0.72
C MET A 130 4.86 16.82 -0.01
N LEU A 131 5.90 17.26 -0.74
CA LEU A 131 7.13 17.79 -0.14
C LEU A 131 6.90 18.91 0.90
N PRO A 132 6.03 19.91 0.66
CA PRO A 132 5.78 20.97 1.64
C PRO A 132 5.29 20.51 3.01
N LEU A 133 4.74 19.28 3.09
CA LEU A 133 4.23 18.74 4.36
C LEU A 133 5.33 18.22 5.29
N PHE A 134 6.56 17.98 4.79
CA PHE A 134 7.60 17.37 5.61
C PHE A 134 9.04 17.86 5.35
N ILE A 135 9.31 18.48 4.19
CA ILE A 135 10.70 18.75 3.79
C ILE A 135 11.42 19.77 4.68
N ASP A 136 10.67 20.62 5.39
CA ASP A 136 11.21 21.61 6.32
C ASP A 136 11.36 21.09 7.76
N GLU A 137 10.78 19.92 8.05
CA GLU A 137 10.82 19.32 9.37
C GLU A 137 12.18 18.65 9.65
N PRO A 138 12.64 18.60 10.91
CA PRO A 138 13.89 17.94 11.25
C PRO A 138 13.81 16.42 11.07
N MET A 139 14.97 15.78 10.85
CA MET A 139 15.06 14.31 10.89
C MET A 139 14.47 13.79 12.22
N MET A 140 13.66 12.73 12.15
CA MET A 140 13.04 12.10 13.32
C MET A 140 14.08 11.42 14.21
N TYR A 141 15.12 10.84 13.60
CA TYR A 141 16.27 10.20 14.23
C TYR A 141 17.40 10.07 13.19
N PRO A 142 18.64 9.75 13.61
CA PRO A 142 19.73 9.49 12.68
C PRO A 142 19.41 8.32 11.75
N LYS A 143 19.71 8.46 10.47
CA LYS A 143 19.48 7.40 9.47
C LYS A 143 20.09 6.06 9.89
N GLY A 144 19.34 4.97 9.73
CA GLY A 144 19.76 3.62 10.07
C GLY A 144 19.66 3.27 11.56
N GLU A 145 19.23 4.18 12.43
CA GLU A 145 19.22 3.95 13.88
C GLU A 145 18.16 2.91 14.31
N ARG A 146 16.98 3.00 13.71
CA ARG A 146 15.86 2.12 14.07
C ARG A 146 14.85 2.00 12.95
N PHE A 147 13.98 1.01 13.07
CA PHE A 147 12.74 0.92 12.30
C PHE A 147 11.68 1.87 12.87
N GLN A 148 11.06 2.65 11.99
CA GLN A 148 9.81 3.37 12.25
C GLN A 148 9.10 3.56 10.91
N TYR A 149 7.88 3.01 10.80
CA TYR A 149 7.07 3.15 9.60
C TYR A 149 6.98 4.61 9.17
N ASN A 150 7.12 4.89 7.87
CA ASN A 150 7.28 6.25 7.39
C ASN A 150 6.67 6.42 5.99
N ASN A 151 5.69 7.31 5.87
CA ASN A 151 4.97 7.60 4.64
C ASN A 151 5.81 8.45 3.68
N SER A 152 6.45 9.52 4.20
CA SER A 152 7.28 10.42 3.40
C SER A 152 8.43 9.71 2.67
N GLY A 153 8.99 8.65 3.28
CA GLY A 153 10.02 7.83 2.65
C GLY A 153 9.55 7.21 1.33
N TYR A 154 8.31 6.79 1.24
CA TYR A 154 7.75 6.23 0.01
C TYR A 154 7.35 7.29 -1.03
N VAL A 155 7.00 8.49 -0.59
CA VAL A 155 6.89 9.66 -1.49
C VAL A 155 8.25 9.93 -2.15
N LEU A 156 9.35 9.91 -1.36
CA LEU A 156 10.71 10.08 -1.88
C LEU A 156 11.12 8.95 -2.83
N LEU A 157 10.75 7.69 -2.55
CA LEU A 157 10.98 6.56 -3.47
C LEU A 157 10.27 6.76 -4.81
N ALA A 158 9.02 7.25 -4.80
CA ALA A 158 8.32 7.56 -6.04
C ALA A 158 8.99 8.70 -6.82
N LEU A 159 9.48 9.75 -6.16
CA LEU A 159 10.29 10.79 -6.79
C LEU A 159 11.60 10.24 -7.38
N ILE A 160 12.21 9.24 -6.76
CA ILE A 160 13.38 8.53 -7.31
C ILE A 160 13.00 7.78 -8.60
N VAL A 161 11.86 7.08 -8.62
CA VAL A 161 11.35 6.45 -9.85
C VAL A 161 11.19 7.48 -10.96
N GLU A 162 10.53 8.61 -10.67
CA GLU A 162 10.34 9.71 -11.64
C GLU A 162 11.66 10.28 -12.15
N LYS A 163 12.63 10.51 -11.26
CA LYS A 163 13.95 11.05 -11.61
C LYS A 163 14.74 10.11 -12.51
N ILE A 164 14.79 8.82 -12.19
CA ILE A 164 15.57 7.83 -12.94
C ILE A 164 14.92 7.49 -14.29
N THR A 165 13.59 7.50 -14.37
CA THR A 165 12.87 7.05 -15.55
C THR A 165 12.43 8.18 -16.49
N GLY A 166 12.31 9.40 -15.98
CA GLY A 166 11.82 10.57 -16.72
C GLY A 166 10.31 10.55 -16.97
N VAL A 167 9.56 9.68 -16.30
CA VAL A 167 8.09 9.61 -16.40
C VAL A 167 7.47 9.56 -15.00
N ASP A 168 6.21 9.97 -14.88
CA ASP A 168 5.48 9.92 -13.62
C ASP A 168 5.47 8.49 -13.06
N PHE A 169 5.55 8.33 -11.73
CA PHE A 169 5.70 7.04 -11.07
C PHE A 169 4.53 6.09 -11.40
N ASP A 170 3.31 6.59 -11.47
CA ASP A 170 2.12 5.81 -11.79
C ASP A 170 2.11 5.29 -13.22
N ILE A 171 2.65 6.06 -14.18
CA ILE A 171 2.87 5.62 -15.56
C ILE A 171 3.93 4.53 -15.60
N TYR A 172 5.02 4.68 -14.82
CA TYR A 172 6.04 3.65 -14.69
C TYR A 172 5.46 2.36 -14.13
N LEU A 173 4.74 2.44 -13.01
CA LEU A 173 4.11 1.27 -12.36
C LEU A 173 3.10 0.60 -13.28
N LYS A 174 2.29 1.39 -14.00
CA LYS A 174 1.35 0.82 -14.96
C LYS A 174 2.07 -0.05 -15.99
N ARG A 175 3.12 0.46 -16.63
CA ARG A 175 3.85 -0.21 -17.72
C ARG A 175 4.68 -1.40 -17.24
N ASN A 176 5.26 -1.33 -16.05
CA ASN A 176 6.28 -2.27 -15.58
C ASN A 176 5.78 -3.21 -14.48
N VAL A 177 4.67 -2.88 -13.79
CA VAL A 177 4.10 -3.70 -12.72
C VAL A 177 2.71 -4.19 -13.09
N PHE A 178 1.78 -3.28 -13.45
CA PHE A 178 0.38 -3.65 -13.63
C PHE A 178 0.12 -4.35 -14.97
N ASP A 179 0.52 -3.74 -16.09
CA ASP A 179 0.30 -4.31 -17.43
C ASP A 179 0.96 -5.70 -17.60
N PRO A 180 2.22 -5.93 -17.15
CA PRO A 180 2.81 -7.26 -17.22
C PRO A 180 2.00 -8.33 -16.48
N CYS A 181 1.34 -7.98 -15.37
CA CYS A 181 0.49 -8.91 -14.61
C CYS A 181 -0.94 -9.01 -15.13
N GLY A 182 -1.34 -8.20 -16.12
CA GLY A 182 -2.72 -8.12 -16.60
C GLY A 182 -3.67 -7.50 -15.57
N MET A 183 -3.18 -6.54 -14.78
CA MET A 183 -3.95 -5.79 -13.78
C MET A 183 -4.67 -4.60 -14.46
N ASP A 184 -5.55 -4.89 -15.40
CA ASP A 184 -6.18 -3.88 -16.29
C ASP A 184 -7.14 -2.94 -15.55
N SER A 185 -7.50 -3.27 -14.32
CA SER A 185 -8.39 -2.44 -13.49
C SER A 185 -7.64 -1.64 -12.43
N THR A 186 -6.31 -1.69 -12.40
CA THR A 186 -5.46 -1.06 -11.39
C THR A 186 -4.84 0.25 -11.90
N GLY A 187 -4.77 1.25 -11.03
CA GLY A 187 -4.09 2.51 -11.31
C GLY A 187 -4.21 3.54 -10.19
N TYR A 188 -3.49 4.64 -10.36
CA TYR A 188 -3.58 5.83 -9.51
C TYR A 188 -4.47 6.85 -10.21
N PHE A 189 -5.67 7.06 -9.69
CA PHE A 189 -6.68 7.92 -10.32
C PHE A 189 -6.93 9.18 -9.48
N GLU A 190 -7.23 10.28 -10.15
CA GLU A 190 -7.68 11.50 -9.49
C GLU A 190 -9.13 11.33 -9.02
N PHE A 191 -9.44 11.71 -7.77
CA PHE A 191 -10.78 11.54 -7.18
C PHE A 191 -11.86 12.32 -7.92
N ASP A 192 -11.51 13.42 -8.56
CA ASP A 192 -12.43 14.22 -9.41
C ASP A 192 -12.52 13.70 -10.86
N LYS A 193 -11.82 12.58 -11.18
CA LYS A 193 -11.79 11.97 -12.52
C LYS A 193 -11.68 10.44 -12.45
N LEU A 194 -12.39 9.84 -11.51
CA LEU A 194 -12.37 8.39 -11.34
C LEU A 194 -12.93 7.68 -12.58
N PRO A 195 -12.30 6.58 -13.04
CA PRO A 195 -12.89 5.72 -14.06
C PRO A 195 -14.11 4.97 -13.51
N ALA A 196 -14.88 4.38 -14.41
CA ALA A 196 -16.05 3.58 -14.03
C ALA A 196 -15.69 2.47 -13.02
N LYS A 197 -16.64 2.07 -12.20
CA LYS A 197 -16.53 1.00 -11.19
C LYS A 197 -15.56 1.29 -10.02
N CYS A 198 -15.10 2.51 -9.82
CA CYS A 198 -14.45 2.88 -8.57
C CYS A 198 -15.50 3.04 -7.47
N ALA A 199 -15.25 2.46 -6.31
CA ALA A 199 -16.08 2.69 -5.13
C ALA A 199 -15.77 4.07 -4.54
N ASN A 200 -16.81 4.75 -4.02
CA ASN A 200 -16.63 5.80 -3.03
C ASN A 200 -16.19 5.16 -1.71
N ASN A 201 -15.36 5.86 -0.94
CA ASN A 201 -14.99 5.42 0.40
C ASN A 201 -15.82 6.19 1.42
N TYR A 202 -16.31 5.51 2.47
CA TYR A 202 -17.31 6.02 3.39
C TYR A 202 -16.83 6.05 4.82
N ILE A 203 -16.89 7.25 5.42
CA ILE A 203 -16.59 7.50 6.83
C ILE A 203 -17.94 7.52 7.58
N TYR A 204 -18.06 6.73 8.65
CA TYR A 204 -19.24 6.77 9.50
C TYR A 204 -19.23 8.02 10.38
N CYS A 205 -20.35 8.75 10.40
CA CYS A 205 -20.59 9.93 11.23
C CYS A 205 -21.48 9.56 12.43
N PRO A 206 -20.93 9.36 13.65
CA PRO A 206 -21.69 8.89 14.80
C PRO A 206 -22.85 9.83 15.21
N ASP A 207 -22.66 11.13 15.07
CA ASP A 207 -23.64 12.15 15.49
C ASP A 207 -24.91 12.13 14.63
N THR A 208 -24.76 11.94 13.33
CA THR A 208 -25.87 11.86 12.36
C THR A 208 -26.32 10.44 12.09
N LYS A 209 -25.52 9.43 12.49
CA LYS A 209 -25.69 8.00 12.22
C LYS A 209 -25.77 7.71 10.70
N ASP A 210 -24.98 8.43 9.94
CA ASP A 210 -24.93 8.39 8.48
C ASP A 210 -23.49 8.29 7.99
N TYR A 211 -23.26 8.30 6.68
CA TYR A 211 -21.97 8.20 6.04
C TYR A 211 -21.68 9.43 5.19
N ARG A 212 -20.44 9.90 5.24
CA ARG A 212 -19.88 10.86 4.28
C ARG A 212 -18.77 10.19 3.46
N THR A 213 -18.49 10.71 2.28
CA THR A 213 -17.33 10.26 1.49
C THR A 213 -16.03 10.86 2.05
N ASN A 214 -14.91 10.19 1.81
CA ASN A 214 -13.57 10.61 2.27
C ASN A 214 -12.87 11.60 1.31
N ILE A 215 -13.58 12.19 0.34
CA ILE A 215 -12.95 13.05 -0.70
C ILE A 215 -12.22 14.27 -0.15
N TYR A 216 -12.53 14.70 1.07
CA TYR A 216 -11.85 15.81 1.75
C TYR A 216 -10.80 15.32 2.78
N SER A 217 -10.74 14.02 3.03
CA SER A 217 -9.86 13.43 4.04
C SER A 217 -8.56 12.88 3.46
N VAL A 218 -8.44 12.79 2.14
CA VAL A 218 -7.26 12.24 1.44
C VAL A 218 -6.85 13.15 0.28
N GLY A 219 -5.61 13.02 -0.20
CA GLY A 219 -5.13 13.77 -1.37
C GLY A 219 -5.98 13.51 -2.62
N ALA A 220 -6.07 14.48 -3.54
CA ALA A 220 -6.85 14.36 -4.76
C ALA A 220 -6.39 13.22 -5.69
N LYS A 221 -5.17 12.74 -5.54
CA LYS A 221 -4.60 11.54 -6.19
C LYS A 221 -3.65 10.85 -5.23
N GLY A 222 -3.62 9.53 -5.26
CA GLY A 222 -2.63 8.75 -4.53
C GLY A 222 -1.20 9.06 -4.97
N THR A 223 -0.26 8.97 -4.05
CA THR A 223 1.18 9.20 -4.23
C THR A 223 2.00 7.95 -3.92
N GLY A 224 3.31 8.04 -3.81
CA GLY A 224 4.17 6.89 -3.58
C GLY A 224 3.89 6.12 -2.28
N ASP A 225 3.32 6.78 -1.31
CA ASP A 225 2.95 6.21 -0.02
C ASP A 225 1.62 5.44 -0.03
N GLY A 226 0.78 5.62 -1.08
CA GLY A 226 -0.48 4.88 -1.18
C GLY A 226 -1.49 5.41 -2.19
N GLY A 227 -2.73 4.91 -2.08
CA GLY A 227 -3.87 5.43 -2.82
C GLY A 227 -4.07 4.90 -4.23
N ALA A 228 -3.46 3.76 -4.59
CA ALA A 228 -3.84 3.03 -5.80
C ALA A 228 -5.27 2.51 -5.69
N PHE A 229 -5.96 2.37 -6.82
CA PHE A 229 -7.24 1.67 -6.93
C PHE A 229 -7.01 0.30 -7.56
N VAL A 230 -7.60 -0.74 -6.99
CA VAL A 230 -7.42 -2.13 -7.42
C VAL A 230 -8.73 -2.92 -7.34
N THR A 231 -8.82 -4.05 -8.07
CA THR A 231 -9.80 -5.10 -7.79
C THR A 231 -9.14 -6.23 -6.99
N VAL A 232 -9.93 -7.03 -6.27
CA VAL A 232 -9.40 -8.22 -5.57
C VAL A 232 -8.73 -9.20 -6.53
N GLU A 233 -9.21 -9.29 -7.77
CA GLU A 233 -8.64 -10.17 -8.80
C GLU A 233 -7.27 -9.65 -9.28
N ASP A 234 -7.12 -8.34 -9.46
CA ASP A 234 -5.84 -7.77 -9.87
C ASP A 234 -4.76 -7.95 -8.78
N ILE A 235 -5.13 -7.90 -7.51
CA ILE A 235 -4.20 -8.20 -6.41
C ILE A 235 -3.75 -9.67 -6.44
N VAL A 236 -4.64 -10.61 -6.74
CA VAL A 236 -4.24 -12.02 -6.95
C VAL A 236 -3.27 -12.15 -8.12
N LYS A 237 -3.52 -11.45 -9.25
CA LYS A 237 -2.61 -11.44 -10.39
C LYS A 237 -1.25 -10.83 -10.04
N PHE A 238 -1.23 -9.76 -9.20
CA PHE A 238 0.01 -9.18 -8.69
C PHE A 238 0.84 -10.21 -7.93
N TRP A 239 0.25 -10.87 -6.93
CA TRP A 239 0.96 -11.92 -6.19
C TRP A 239 1.47 -13.03 -7.11
N LYS A 240 0.63 -13.55 -8.01
CA LYS A 240 1.05 -14.57 -8.99
C LYS A 240 2.18 -14.09 -9.88
N GLY A 241 2.17 -12.83 -10.30
CA GLY A 241 3.25 -12.22 -11.07
C GLY A 241 4.55 -12.07 -10.28
N LEU A 242 4.44 -11.74 -9.00
CA LEU A 242 5.59 -11.55 -8.11
C LEU A 242 6.24 -12.90 -7.74
N ILE A 243 5.46 -13.83 -7.19
CA ILE A 243 5.95 -15.17 -6.80
C ILE A 243 6.32 -16.05 -8.00
N GLY A 244 5.74 -15.80 -9.16
CA GLY A 244 6.10 -16.44 -10.44
C GLY A 244 7.29 -15.78 -11.14
N HIS A 245 7.99 -14.86 -10.49
CA HIS A 245 9.19 -14.18 -10.97
C HIS A 245 9.03 -13.42 -12.29
N LYS A 246 7.81 -12.96 -12.57
CA LYS A 246 7.51 -12.16 -13.76
C LYS A 246 7.91 -10.70 -13.57
N LEU A 247 7.79 -10.17 -12.35
CA LEU A 247 8.07 -8.78 -11.99
C LEU A 247 9.52 -8.57 -11.54
N LEU A 248 10.07 -9.53 -10.78
CA LEU A 248 11.41 -9.52 -10.19
C LEU A 248 12.01 -10.91 -10.30
N SER A 249 13.33 -11.02 -10.31
CA SER A 249 14.01 -12.33 -10.25
C SER A 249 13.73 -13.04 -8.92
N GLU A 250 13.90 -14.36 -8.89
CA GLU A 250 13.81 -15.19 -7.68
C GLU A 250 14.67 -14.63 -6.53
N LYS A 251 15.91 -14.22 -6.85
CA LYS A 251 16.82 -13.63 -5.89
C LYS A 251 16.25 -12.33 -5.29
N MET A 252 15.65 -11.47 -6.12
CA MET A 252 15.11 -10.19 -5.66
C MET A 252 13.80 -10.38 -4.88
N VAL A 253 12.94 -11.32 -5.30
CA VAL A 253 11.73 -11.69 -4.51
C VAL A 253 12.15 -12.23 -3.14
N SER A 254 13.17 -13.09 -3.07
CA SER A 254 13.71 -13.60 -1.81
C SER A 254 14.25 -12.46 -0.92
N ALA A 255 14.95 -11.49 -1.50
CA ALA A 255 15.41 -10.31 -0.76
C ALA A 255 14.25 -9.43 -0.28
N MET A 256 13.24 -9.22 -1.13
CA MET A 256 12.03 -8.46 -0.79
C MET A 256 11.27 -9.10 0.38
N PHE A 257 11.20 -10.43 0.44
CA PHE A 257 10.48 -11.19 1.47
C PHE A 257 11.35 -11.55 2.68
N SER A 258 12.59 -11.09 2.76
CA SER A 258 13.44 -11.29 3.91
C SER A 258 13.27 -10.16 4.93
N LYS A 259 13.52 -10.46 6.22
CA LYS A 259 13.45 -9.51 7.32
C LYS A 259 14.55 -8.45 7.19
N GLN A 260 14.19 -7.27 6.75
CA GLN A 260 15.12 -6.15 6.57
C GLN A 260 15.15 -5.24 7.80
N SER A 261 14.03 -5.10 8.49
CA SER A 261 13.88 -4.24 9.67
C SER A 261 12.71 -4.70 10.57
N GLY A 262 12.51 -3.99 11.68
CA GLY A 262 11.57 -4.40 12.73
C GLY A 262 12.20 -5.40 13.69
N ASP A 263 11.58 -5.61 14.84
CA ASP A 263 12.11 -6.49 15.89
C ASP A 263 11.20 -7.72 16.17
N GLY A 264 10.09 -7.82 15.45
CA GLY A 264 9.15 -8.94 15.56
C GLY A 264 8.39 -9.00 16.89
N LYS A 265 8.50 -7.97 17.74
CA LYS A 265 7.83 -7.96 19.04
C LYS A 265 6.33 -7.71 18.92
N ASP A 266 5.92 -6.92 17.93
CA ASP A 266 4.51 -6.81 17.63
C ASP A 266 4.05 -8.07 16.88
N PRO A 267 3.20 -8.89 17.50
CA PRO A 267 2.74 -10.12 16.87
C PRO A 267 1.79 -9.86 15.70
N GLU A 268 1.25 -8.66 15.55
CA GLU A 268 0.35 -8.29 14.45
C GLU A 268 1.13 -7.75 13.24
N GLU A 269 2.23 -7.04 13.46
CA GLU A 269 3.06 -6.45 12.41
C GLU A 269 4.25 -7.33 12.02
N GLY A 270 4.95 -7.95 13.00
CA GLY A 270 6.09 -8.81 12.73
C GLY A 270 7.34 -8.03 12.30
N TYR A 271 7.87 -8.36 11.12
CA TYR A 271 9.04 -7.71 10.51
C TYR A 271 8.64 -6.98 9.23
N TYR A 272 9.52 -6.09 8.74
CA TYR A 272 9.36 -5.44 7.45
C TYR A 272 10.44 -5.90 6.47
N GLY A 273 10.03 -6.25 5.25
CA GLY A 273 10.90 -6.50 4.11
C GLY A 273 11.09 -5.24 3.26
N TYR A 274 11.20 -5.37 1.94
CA TYR A 274 11.16 -4.22 1.06
C TYR A 274 9.73 -4.00 0.55
N GLY A 275 8.96 -3.16 1.26
CA GLY A 275 7.59 -2.83 0.90
C GLY A 275 6.53 -3.88 1.22
N VAL A 276 6.87 -4.85 2.06
CA VAL A 276 5.95 -5.89 2.56
C VAL A 276 6.19 -6.14 4.03
N TRP A 277 5.15 -6.55 4.73
CA TRP A 277 5.22 -7.07 6.10
C TRP A 277 5.47 -8.57 6.10
N ILE A 278 6.13 -9.07 7.13
CA ILE A 278 6.52 -10.46 7.26
C ILE A 278 6.18 -10.95 8.66
N ILE A 279 5.38 -11.99 8.74
CA ILE A 279 5.12 -12.73 9.96
C ILE A 279 5.67 -14.13 9.76
N ASP A 280 6.56 -14.56 10.65
CA ASP A 280 7.10 -15.89 10.63
C ASP A 280 6.57 -16.74 11.78
N ASN A 281 6.35 -18.01 11.48
CA ASN A 281 5.95 -19.06 12.42
C ASN A 281 4.74 -18.70 13.30
N ARG A 282 3.78 -17.94 12.77
CA ARG A 282 2.49 -17.77 13.45
C ARG A 282 1.62 -19.00 13.20
N ASP A 283 1.26 -19.70 14.27
CA ASP A 283 0.48 -20.96 14.21
C ASP A 283 1.11 -21.99 13.25
N GLY A 284 2.46 -22.01 13.17
CA GLY A 284 3.22 -22.91 12.30
C GLY A 284 3.24 -22.50 10.82
N GLN A 285 2.85 -21.28 10.50
CA GLN A 285 2.77 -20.73 9.15
C GLN A 285 3.53 -19.41 9.02
N ASP A 286 4.10 -19.19 7.84
CA ASP A 286 4.71 -17.92 7.46
C ASP A 286 3.72 -17.11 6.59
N TYR A 287 3.81 -15.80 6.69
CA TYR A 287 2.98 -14.91 5.89
C TYR A 287 3.79 -13.71 5.40
N VAL A 288 3.61 -13.38 4.13
CA VAL A 288 4.05 -12.12 3.53
C VAL A 288 2.79 -11.34 3.17
N TYR A 289 2.66 -10.11 3.63
CA TYR A 289 1.44 -9.37 3.42
C TYR A 289 1.68 -7.88 3.14
N MET A 290 0.69 -7.26 2.55
CA MET A 290 0.58 -5.83 2.31
C MET A 290 -0.75 -5.33 2.84
N GLN A 291 -0.76 -4.14 3.42
CA GLN A 291 -1.95 -3.58 4.07
C GLN A 291 -2.03 -2.08 3.88
N GLY A 292 -3.21 -1.53 4.13
CA GLY A 292 -3.44 -0.10 4.12
C GLY A 292 -4.72 0.28 4.85
N ILE A 293 -4.68 1.44 5.48
CA ILE A 293 -5.80 2.08 6.15
C ILE A 293 -5.79 3.57 5.81
N ASP A 294 -6.94 4.10 5.51
CA ASP A 294 -7.28 5.52 5.43
C ASP A 294 -8.71 5.69 5.92
N ASP A 295 -9.14 6.91 6.11
CA ASP A 295 -10.53 7.19 6.45
C ASP A 295 -11.49 6.55 5.42
N GLY A 296 -12.32 5.62 5.89
CA GLY A 296 -13.25 4.87 5.06
C GLY A 296 -12.62 3.80 4.17
N VAL A 297 -11.33 3.52 4.30
CA VAL A 297 -10.59 2.52 3.52
C VAL A 297 -9.93 1.53 4.46
N SER A 298 -10.09 0.24 4.20
CA SER A 298 -9.24 -0.80 4.78
C SER A 298 -8.93 -1.87 3.76
N ALA A 299 -7.67 -2.25 3.68
CA ALA A 299 -7.16 -3.20 2.70
C ALA A 299 -6.09 -4.09 3.33
N ILE A 300 -6.19 -5.39 3.10
CA ILE A 300 -5.13 -6.35 3.44
C ILE A 300 -5.08 -7.43 2.35
N SER A 301 -3.88 -7.82 1.99
CA SER A 301 -3.66 -8.98 1.16
C SER A 301 -2.44 -9.75 1.63
N GLU A 302 -2.56 -11.06 1.64
CA GLU A 302 -1.60 -11.98 2.23
C GLU A 302 -1.28 -13.11 1.27
N TYR A 303 0.00 -13.48 1.23
CA TYR A 303 0.51 -14.69 0.62
C TYR A 303 1.11 -15.59 1.70
N ASN A 304 0.71 -16.86 1.70
CA ASN A 304 1.27 -17.89 2.56
C ASN A 304 2.24 -18.77 1.74
N PRO A 305 3.56 -18.66 1.97
CA PRO A 305 4.55 -19.42 1.21
C PRO A 305 4.53 -20.93 1.51
N ASN A 306 3.98 -21.36 2.66
CA ASN A 306 3.95 -22.77 3.05
C ASN A 306 2.94 -23.58 2.20
N ASN A 307 1.89 -22.95 1.70
CA ASN A 307 0.82 -23.66 0.96
C ASN A 307 0.32 -22.95 -0.30
N GLY A 308 0.88 -21.80 -0.64
CA GLY A 308 0.54 -21.04 -1.85
C GLY A 308 -0.81 -20.31 -1.78
N MET A 309 -1.39 -20.13 -0.60
CA MET A 309 -2.65 -19.41 -0.45
C MET A 309 -2.43 -17.90 -0.59
N ILE A 310 -3.33 -17.26 -1.33
CA ILE A 310 -3.45 -15.80 -1.45
C ILE A 310 -4.83 -15.40 -0.94
N THR A 311 -4.87 -14.48 0.02
CA THR A 311 -6.10 -13.89 0.54
C THR A 311 -6.08 -12.38 0.29
N VAL A 312 -7.18 -11.85 -0.22
CA VAL A 312 -7.38 -10.42 -0.47
C VAL A 312 -8.68 -9.98 0.18
N MET A 313 -8.64 -8.91 0.98
CA MET A 313 -9.83 -8.27 1.57
C MET A 313 -9.71 -6.76 1.41
N LEU A 314 -10.72 -6.14 0.78
CA LEU A 314 -10.79 -4.71 0.51
C LEU A 314 -12.14 -4.19 0.98
N SER A 315 -12.18 -3.11 1.74
CA SER A 315 -13.40 -2.44 2.17
C SER A 315 -13.35 -0.95 1.87
N ASN A 316 -14.46 -0.42 1.41
CA ASN A 316 -14.67 1.00 1.19
C ASN A 316 -15.53 1.66 2.30
N TYR A 317 -15.58 1.03 3.47
CA TYR A 317 -16.24 1.53 4.68
C TYR A 317 -15.34 1.48 5.91
N GLY A 318 -14.05 1.18 5.76
CA GLY A 318 -13.14 1.00 6.88
C GLY A 318 -13.47 -0.20 7.77
N ASP A 319 -14.17 -1.22 7.24
CA ASP A 319 -14.46 -2.45 7.99
C ASP A 319 -13.17 -3.15 8.41
N ASN A 320 -13.14 -3.72 9.62
CA ASN A 320 -11.93 -4.35 10.15
C ASN A 320 -11.55 -5.63 9.37
N VAL A 321 -10.74 -5.46 8.31
CA VAL A 321 -10.24 -6.56 7.47
C VAL A 321 -9.23 -7.44 8.21
N TRP A 322 -8.48 -6.90 9.17
CA TRP A 322 -7.47 -7.65 9.95
C TRP A 322 -8.11 -8.71 10.85
N SER A 323 -9.19 -8.37 11.55
CA SER A 323 -9.92 -9.35 12.36
C SER A 323 -10.50 -10.48 11.51
N ARG A 324 -10.98 -10.16 10.31
CA ARG A 324 -11.51 -11.14 9.35
C ARG A 324 -10.41 -12.02 8.77
N MET A 325 -9.25 -11.44 8.46
CA MET A 325 -8.07 -12.20 8.03
C MET A 325 -7.65 -13.21 9.10
N ARG A 326 -7.58 -12.80 10.38
CA ARG A 326 -7.28 -13.71 11.50
C ARG A 326 -8.32 -14.85 11.63
N LYS A 327 -9.59 -14.57 11.38
CA LYS A 327 -10.64 -15.60 11.37
C LYS A 327 -10.41 -16.62 10.25
N VAL A 328 -10.12 -16.14 9.03
CA VAL A 328 -9.79 -17.01 7.89
C VAL A 328 -8.58 -17.89 8.20
N ARG A 329 -7.50 -17.32 8.76
CA ARG A 329 -6.32 -18.11 9.16
C ARG A 329 -6.72 -19.24 10.11
N LYS A 330 -7.52 -18.97 11.15
CA LYS A 330 -7.97 -19.98 12.13
C LYS A 330 -8.90 -21.05 11.54
N GLU A 331 -9.64 -20.73 10.50
CA GLU A 331 -10.53 -21.70 9.82
C GLU A 331 -9.74 -22.58 8.84
N MET A 332 -8.56 -22.15 8.40
CA MET A 332 -7.74 -22.85 7.43
C MET A 332 -6.70 -23.77 8.05
N TYR A 333 -6.31 -23.50 9.30
CA TYR A 333 -5.27 -24.23 10.04
C TYR A 333 -5.75 -24.63 11.44
#